data_4c9c426d4470560593beb29bf60bf1d2
#
_entry.id   4c9c426d4470560593beb29bf60bf1d2
#
_cell.length_a   1.000
_cell.length_b   1.000
_cell.length_c   1.000
_cell.angle_alpha   90.00
_cell.angle_beta   90.00
_cell.angle_gamma   90.00
#
_symmetry.space_group_name_H-M   'P 1'
#
loop_
_entity.id
_entity.type
_entity.pdbx_description
1 polymer ?
#
loop_
_entity_poly.entity_id
_entity_poly.type
_entity_poly.pdbx_seq_one_letter_code
_entity_poly.pdbx_strand_id
1 'polypeptide(L)'
;MRGVLLSVVGFLAASLHAAVPPLAGDGVTDDTAAIQARLDAGLSCVYLPPPKDHYVISKTLVIGSRQELRLDARTRIRLAPKSDCPMLVNRHVAEGDSFVSVTGGIWDYDNLNQSPNPHQGKFLTPPREIPRPAKFDPAFHLGVIIRLDNVRELTVRGVTLRNPTTYGLQLTRASYFSVGDVVFDYTTWNPIPLNMDGVHLDGGCHHGRISNLRGTCYDDLVALNANDGICSAYEGPIEDVDVDGIYAGYCHSAVRILSNGAPVRRINIRNIHGGFFRYGVGITHYFKERPNGVFDDICIRDCHMSCVRPPKEYPAAWGTREWPLVYVSNRSDVGTLRVENVTREESVDRRPPTVCVDPQASVRHLTVRDCHVVNRCAEPLAFLCLPGKVGELVCEGTVLESAPGAGPCVMRDDRVPFRK
;
A
#
# COMPACT_ATOMS: atom_id res chain seq x y z
N MET A 1 53.31 58.76 26.23
CA MET A 1 52.02 58.22 25.80
C MET A 1 52.26 57.43 24.52
N ARG A 2 52.21 56.08 24.59
CA ARG A 2 52.35 55.22 23.42
C ARG A 2 50.97 54.67 23.08
N GLY A 3 50.46 55.09 21.93
CA GLY A 3 49.19 54.57 21.40
C GLY A 3 49.38 53.20 20.77
N VAL A 4 48.57 52.23 21.21
CA VAL A 4 48.51 50.87 20.61
C VAL A 4 47.39 50.91 19.55
N LEU A 5 47.76 50.74 18.30
CA LEU A 5 46.83 50.48 17.20
C LEU A 5 46.42 49.00 17.23
N LEU A 6 45.15 48.71 17.53
CA LEU A 6 44.57 47.38 17.31
C LEU A 6 44.08 47.28 15.85
N SER A 7 44.73 46.44 15.06
CA SER A 7 44.25 46.05 13.74
C SER A 7 43.24 44.93 13.89
N VAL A 8 41.97 45.22 13.60
CA VAL A 8 40.92 44.18 13.46
C VAL A 8 41.02 43.59 12.05
N VAL A 9 41.55 42.39 11.94
CA VAL A 9 41.47 41.60 10.68
C VAL A 9 40.14 40.89 10.66
N GLY A 10 39.21 41.43 9.89
CA GLY A 10 37.95 40.74 9.58
C GLY A 10 38.17 39.60 8.63
N PHE A 11 38.06 38.37 9.11
CA PHE A 11 37.94 37.19 8.23
C PHE A 11 36.52 37.18 7.61
N LEU A 12 36.40 37.61 6.36
CA LEU A 12 35.25 37.30 5.53
C LEU A 12 35.36 35.79 5.15
N ALA A 13 34.65 34.94 5.84
CA ALA A 13 34.41 33.59 5.39
C ALA A 13 33.46 33.66 4.19
N ALA A 14 34.03 33.72 2.99
CA ALA A 14 33.25 33.49 1.75
C ALA A 14 32.86 32.02 1.72
N SER A 15 31.63 31.70 2.13
CA SER A 15 31.04 30.39 1.85
C SER A 15 30.91 30.26 0.32
N LEU A 16 31.81 29.50 -0.29
CA LEU A 16 31.69 29.02 -1.65
C LEU A 16 30.43 28.13 -1.69
N HIS A 17 29.27 28.70 -1.97
CA HIS A 17 28.13 27.92 -2.40
C HIS A 17 28.49 27.34 -3.77
N ALA A 18 28.82 26.04 -3.82
CA ALA A 18 28.95 25.36 -5.08
C ALA A 18 27.68 25.61 -5.90
N ALA A 19 27.82 26.07 -7.12
CA ALA A 19 26.67 26.35 -7.96
C ALA A 19 25.82 25.08 -8.13
N VAL A 20 24.54 25.15 -7.82
CA VAL A 20 23.62 24.01 -7.98
C VAL A 20 23.60 23.59 -9.44
N PRO A 21 23.91 22.34 -9.80
CA PRO A 21 23.92 21.89 -11.18
C PRO A 21 22.59 22.15 -11.90
N PRO A 22 22.60 22.50 -13.18
CA PRO A 22 21.36 22.66 -13.94
C PRO A 22 20.62 21.31 -14.06
N LEU A 23 19.29 21.36 -14.12
CA LEU A 23 18.45 20.21 -14.46
C LEU A 23 18.48 20.03 -15.99
N ALA A 24 18.74 18.81 -16.45
CA ALA A 24 18.70 18.48 -17.87
C ALA A 24 17.28 18.16 -18.35
N GLY A 25 16.61 17.24 -17.69
CA GLY A 25 15.23 16.83 -18.00
C GLY A 25 15.02 16.41 -19.45
N ASP A 26 16.06 15.86 -20.08
CA ASP A 26 16.09 15.48 -21.50
C ASP A 26 15.78 14.00 -21.75
N GLY A 27 15.49 13.25 -20.68
CA GLY A 27 15.21 11.82 -20.73
C GLY A 27 16.43 10.92 -20.85
N VAL A 28 17.66 11.46 -20.82
CA VAL A 28 18.92 10.73 -21.01
C VAL A 28 19.94 11.08 -19.94
N THR A 29 20.15 12.35 -19.66
CA THR A 29 21.12 12.83 -18.67
C THR A 29 20.67 12.50 -17.27
N ASP A 30 21.59 12.00 -16.45
CA ASP A 30 21.32 11.70 -15.03
C ASP A 30 21.19 13.00 -14.21
N ASP A 31 19.99 13.31 -13.80
CA ASP A 31 19.64 14.48 -13.00
C ASP A 31 19.79 14.25 -11.47
N THR A 32 20.21 13.05 -11.02
CA THR A 32 20.29 12.70 -9.58
C THR A 32 21.04 13.76 -8.78
N ALA A 33 22.26 14.12 -9.21
CA ALA A 33 23.10 15.07 -8.48
C ALA A 33 22.47 16.48 -8.48
N ALA A 34 21.84 16.88 -9.58
CA ALA A 34 21.22 18.19 -9.72
C ALA A 34 19.97 18.33 -8.85
N ILE A 35 19.16 17.27 -8.73
CA ILE A 35 17.98 17.24 -7.84
C ILE A 35 18.44 17.16 -6.38
N GLN A 36 19.39 16.28 -6.06
CA GLN A 36 19.88 16.12 -4.69
C GLN A 36 20.53 17.38 -4.15
N ALA A 37 21.31 18.09 -4.97
CA ALA A 37 21.90 19.36 -4.57
C ALA A 37 20.84 20.41 -4.16
N ARG A 38 19.67 20.40 -4.80
CA ARG A 38 18.55 21.27 -4.40
C ARG A 38 17.94 20.86 -3.06
N LEU A 39 17.80 19.55 -2.83
CA LEU A 39 17.34 19.03 -1.54
C LEU A 39 18.36 19.34 -0.42
N ASP A 40 19.65 19.28 -0.72
CA ASP A 40 20.73 19.56 0.23
C ASP A 40 20.95 21.06 0.50
N ALA A 41 20.41 21.92 -0.36
CA ALA A 41 20.50 23.38 -0.18
C ALA A 41 19.65 23.92 0.99
N GLY A 42 18.90 23.05 1.67
CA GLY A 42 18.09 23.43 2.85
C GLY A 42 16.85 24.25 2.53
N LEU A 43 16.40 24.27 1.29
CA LEU A 43 15.16 24.95 0.89
C LEU A 43 13.95 24.23 1.46
N SER A 44 12.96 24.97 1.93
CA SER A 44 11.70 24.42 2.44
C SER A 44 10.84 23.80 1.33
N CYS A 45 11.00 24.26 0.08
CA CYS A 45 10.34 23.70 -1.08
C CYS A 45 11.34 23.59 -2.24
N VAL A 46 11.51 22.35 -2.72
CA VAL A 46 12.27 22.05 -3.95
C VAL A 46 11.26 21.77 -5.04
N TYR A 47 11.12 22.68 -5.96
CA TYR A 47 10.23 22.57 -7.10
C TYR A 47 10.99 22.05 -8.32
N LEU A 48 10.48 20.97 -8.94
CA LEU A 48 10.96 20.46 -10.21
C LEU A 48 9.96 20.86 -11.30
N PRO A 49 10.33 21.80 -12.18
CA PRO A 49 9.45 22.25 -13.27
C PRO A 49 9.24 21.15 -14.31
N PRO A 50 8.24 21.29 -15.22
CA PRO A 50 8.08 20.40 -16.34
C PRO A 50 9.37 20.33 -17.17
N PRO A 51 9.95 19.13 -17.36
CA PRO A 51 11.15 18.96 -18.16
C PRO A 51 10.82 18.95 -19.66
N LYS A 52 11.86 18.96 -20.51
CA LYS A 52 11.69 18.80 -21.96
C LYS A 52 11.11 17.42 -22.32
N ASP A 53 11.55 16.36 -21.61
CA ASP A 53 11.01 14.99 -21.71
C ASP A 53 10.73 14.46 -20.29
N HIS A 54 11.71 13.90 -19.60
CA HIS A 54 11.60 13.46 -18.22
C HIS A 54 12.96 13.57 -17.51
N TYR A 55 12.93 13.64 -16.18
CA TYR A 55 14.15 13.53 -15.36
C TYR A 55 14.54 12.08 -15.21
N VAL A 56 15.84 11.79 -15.33
CA VAL A 56 16.41 10.47 -15.05
C VAL A 56 17.18 10.51 -13.76
N ILE A 57 16.97 9.53 -12.90
CA ILE A 57 17.76 9.37 -11.66
C ILE A 57 18.36 7.97 -11.61
N SER A 58 19.62 7.84 -11.22
CA SER A 58 20.34 6.57 -11.08
C SER A 58 20.62 6.19 -9.63
N LYS A 59 20.30 7.07 -8.69
CA LYS A 59 20.47 6.87 -7.24
C LYS A 59 19.27 7.42 -6.50
N THR A 60 19.06 6.88 -5.29
CA THR A 60 18.03 7.33 -4.36
C THR A 60 18.17 8.82 -4.05
N LEU A 61 17.07 9.55 -4.18
CA LEU A 61 16.95 10.92 -3.66
C LEU A 61 16.66 10.87 -2.17
N VAL A 62 17.21 11.82 -1.43
CA VAL A 62 17.10 11.90 0.04
C VAL A 62 16.50 13.23 0.45
N ILE A 63 15.29 13.20 1.04
CA ILE A 63 14.59 14.37 1.55
C ILE A 63 14.77 14.47 3.07
N GLY A 64 14.88 15.68 3.60
CA GLY A 64 15.04 15.93 5.04
C GLY A 64 13.80 16.56 5.68
N SER A 65 13.90 16.81 6.98
CA SER A 65 12.85 17.51 7.75
C SER A 65 12.55 18.91 7.21
N ARG A 66 11.27 19.30 7.29
CA ARG A 66 10.75 20.60 6.87
C ARG A 66 10.96 20.89 5.38
N GLN A 67 10.93 19.87 4.56
CA GLN A 67 11.07 19.98 3.12
C GLN A 67 9.85 19.47 2.36
N GLU A 68 9.52 20.15 1.30
CA GLU A 68 8.62 19.68 0.25
C GLU A 68 9.41 19.42 -1.04
N LEU A 69 9.27 18.24 -1.62
CA LEU A 69 9.65 17.96 -3.01
C LEU A 69 8.38 18.03 -3.85
N ARG A 70 8.27 19.06 -4.70
CA ARG A 70 7.08 19.34 -5.48
C ARG A 70 7.34 19.25 -6.98
N LEU A 71 6.50 18.51 -7.66
CA LEU A 71 6.50 18.33 -9.09
C LEU A 71 5.15 18.75 -9.68
N ASP A 72 5.14 19.26 -10.90
CA ASP A 72 3.88 19.38 -11.63
C ASP A 72 3.29 18.00 -11.92
N ALA A 73 1.98 17.90 -12.03
CA ALA A 73 1.26 16.64 -12.20
C ALA A 73 1.75 15.80 -13.39
N ARG A 74 2.32 16.42 -14.43
CA ARG A 74 2.85 15.74 -15.62
C ARG A 74 4.37 15.62 -15.63
N THR A 75 5.07 16.16 -14.66
CA THR A 75 6.51 15.99 -14.52
C THR A 75 6.82 14.55 -14.19
N ARG A 76 7.60 13.90 -15.03
CA ARG A 76 8.01 12.50 -14.83
C ARG A 76 9.44 12.43 -14.35
N ILE A 77 9.66 11.64 -13.30
CA ILE A 77 10.98 11.15 -12.86
C ILE A 77 11.02 9.66 -13.15
N ARG A 78 12.04 9.21 -13.84
CA ARG A 78 12.25 7.80 -14.18
C ARG A 78 13.55 7.27 -13.58
N LEU A 79 13.50 6.05 -13.03
CA LEU A 79 14.68 5.36 -12.54
C LEU A 79 15.51 4.83 -13.73
N ALA A 80 16.79 5.12 -13.73
CA ALA A 80 17.72 4.62 -14.75
C ALA A 80 17.82 3.08 -14.69
N PRO A 81 18.08 2.40 -15.82
CA PRO A 81 18.23 0.95 -15.85
C PRO A 81 19.27 0.43 -14.84
N LYS A 82 18.98 -0.69 -14.17
CA LYS A 82 19.86 -1.38 -13.20
C LYS A 82 20.25 -0.52 -11.98
N SER A 83 19.49 0.48 -11.65
CA SER A 83 19.70 1.27 -10.43
C SER A 83 19.32 0.49 -9.17
N ASP A 84 18.26 -0.33 -9.22
CA ASP A 84 17.85 -1.24 -8.16
C ASP A 84 17.79 -0.58 -6.76
N CYS A 85 17.24 0.62 -6.68
CA CYS A 85 17.17 1.38 -5.44
C CYS A 85 15.80 2.08 -5.31
N PRO A 86 15.34 2.42 -4.10
CA PRO A 86 14.20 3.31 -3.94
C PRO A 86 14.46 4.64 -4.65
N MET A 87 13.44 5.23 -5.23
CA MET A 87 13.61 6.54 -5.89
C MET A 87 13.71 7.68 -4.89
N LEU A 88 12.98 7.58 -3.75
CA LEU A 88 13.01 8.59 -2.68
C LEU A 88 12.97 7.92 -1.31
N VAL A 89 13.81 8.41 -0.38
CA VAL A 89 13.79 8.08 1.05
C VAL A 89 13.94 9.33 1.90
N ASN A 90 13.62 9.25 3.20
CA ASN A 90 13.94 10.33 4.13
C ASN A 90 15.35 10.18 4.72
N ARG A 91 15.88 11.29 5.26
CA ARG A 91 17.29 11.42 5.65
C ARG A 91 17.63 10.74 6.97
N HIS A 92 16.82 10.95 8.00
CA HIS A 92 17.15 10.56 9.37
C HIS A 92 16.23 9.44 9.85
N VAL A 93 16.46 8.21 9.36
CA VAL A 93 15.62 7.05 9.69
C VAL A 93 15.69 6.67 11.17
N ALA A 94 16.83 6.81 11.82
CA ALA A 94 17.02 6.46 13.22
C ALA A 94 16.39 7.50 14.16
N GLU A 95 16.72 8.76 13.97
CA GLU A 95 16.26 9.90 14.79
C GLU A 95 14.84 10.33 14.42
N GLY A 96 14.47 10.10 13.19
CA GLY A 96 13.23 10.54 12.57
C GLY A 96 13.34 11.88 11.86
N ASP A 97 12.47 12.05 10.87
CA ASP A 97 12.23 13.34 10.21
C ASP A 97 10.85 13.88 10.53
N SER A 98 10.61 15.17 10.32
CA SER A 98 9.32 15.79 10.52
C SER A 98 8.99 16.85 9.48
N PHE A 99 7.68 17.01 9.20
CA PHE A 99 7.19 17.98 8.21
C PHE A 99 7.77 17.71 6.81
N VAL A 100 7.66 16.45 6.35
CA VAL A 100 8.09 16.04 5.01
C VAL A 100 6.89 16.02 4.08
N SER A 101 7.05 16.58 2.88
CA SER A 101 6.00 16.61 1.87
C SER A 101 6.52 16.17 0.50
N VAL A 102 5.75 15.31 -0.20
CA VAL A 102 6.01 14.88 -1.57
C VAL A 102 4.74 15.12 -2.38
N THR A 103 4.79 16.03 -3.33
CA THR A 103 3.59 16.45 -4.07
C THR A 103 3.78 16.41 -5.57
N GLY A 104 2.81 15.80 -6.25
CA GLY A 104 2.74 15.75 -7.71
C GLY A 104 3.73 14.80 -8.38
N GLY A 105 3.70 14.83 -9.69
CA GLY A 105 4.59 14.10 -10.57
C GLY A 105 4.22 12.65 -10.84
N ILE A 106 4.89 12.08 -11.84
CA ILE A 106 4.85 10.67 -12.23
C ILE A 106 6.18 10.04 -11.84
N TRP A 107 6.15 9.14 -10.88
CA TRP A 107 7.30 8.41 -10.34
C TRP A 107 7.37 7.04 -11.01
N ASP A 108 8.20 6.91 -12.03
CA ASP A 108 8.30 5.71 -12.87
C ASP A 108 9.51 4.87 -12.49
N TYR A 109 9.26 3.74 -11.86
CA TYR A 109 10.31 2.82 -11.42
C TYR A 109 10.97 2.06 -12.58
N ASP A 110 10.29 1.94 -13.72
CA ASP A 110 10.80 1.24 -14.90
C ASP A 110 11.20 -0.23 -14.61
N ASN A 111 10.32 -0.98 -13.97
CA ASN A 111 10.59 -2.30 -13.41
C ASN A 111 11.17 -3.33 -14.41
N LEU A 112 10.86 -3.20 -15.70
CA LEU A 112 11.41 -4.10 -16.74
C LEU A 112 12.92 -3.94 -16.93
N ASN A 113 13.46 -2.79 -16.57
CA ASN A 113 14.88 -2.47 -16.65
C ASN A 113 15.59 -2.55 -15.28
N GLN A 114 14.88 -2.99 -14.23
CA GLN A 114 15.44 -3.26 -12.91
C GLN A 114 15.55 -4.76 -12.67
N SER A 115 16.24 -5.15 -11.60
CA SER A 115 16.30 -6.54 -11.15
C SER A 115 14.92 -7.05 -10.75
N PRO A 116 14.57 -8.31 -11.12
CA PRO A 116 13.30 -8.90 -10.75
C PRO A 116 13.21 -9.14 -9.24
N ASN A 117 11.98 -9.17 -8.71
CA ASN A 117 11.74 -9.44 -7.29
C ASN A 117 12.17 -10.87 -6.92
N PRO A 118 13.21 -11.04 -6.05
CA PRO A 118 13.69 -12.37 -5.67
C PRO A 118 12.64 -13.23 -4.97
N HIS A 119 11.71 -12.62 -4.25
CA HIS A 119 10.63 -13.32 -3.55
C HIS A 119 9.67 -14.04 -4.50
N GLN A 120 9.56 -13.57 -5.74
CA GLN A 120 8.62 -14.13 -6.72
C GLN A 120 9.10 -15.43 -7.36
N GLY A 121 10.39 -15.77 -7.26
CA GLY A 121 10.96 -16.95 -7.93
C GLY A 121 10.25 -18.27 -7.61
N LYS A 122 9.82 -18.43 -6.36
CA LYS A 122 9.06 -19.61 -5.90
C LYS A 122 7.64 -19.73 -6.49
N PHE A 123 7.10 -18.66 -7.06
CA PHE A 123 5.77 -18.61 -7.65
C PHE A 123 5.79 -18.70 -9.18
N LEU A 124 6.97 -18.77 -9.79
CA LEU A 124 7.10 -18.98 -11.23
C LEU A 124 6.74 -20.41 -11.61
N THR A 125 6.46 -20.63 -12.87
CA THR A 125 6.19 -21.95 -13.44
C THR A 125 7.20 -22.25 -14.54
N PRO A 126 8.18 -23.15 -14.32
CA PRO A 126 8.51 -23.83 -13.07
C PRO A 126 9.13 -22.87 -12.04
N PRO A 127 9.05 -23.16 -10.73
CA PRO A 127 9.73 -22.39 -9.71
C PRO A 127 11.25 -22.34 -9.94
N ARG A 128 11.86 -21.18 -9.73
CA ARG A 128 13.30 -20.99 -9.84
C ARG A 128 13.79 -19.94 -8.85
N GLU A 129 15.06 -20.04 -8.46
CA GLU A 129 15.71 -18.99 -7.68
C GLU A 129 15.92 -17.76 -8.56
N ILE A 130 15.66 -16.58 -7.99
CA ILE A 130 15.99 -15.29 -8.56
C ILE A 130 17.12 -14.73 -7.69
N PRO A 131 18.31 -14.46 -8.26
CA PRO A 131 19.44 -13.91 -7.50
C PRO A 131 19.07 -12.57 -6.85
N ARG A 132 19.49 -12.40 -5.60
CA ARG A 132 19.36 -11.11 -4.92
C ARG A 132 20.46 -10.17 -5.40
N PRO A 133 20.15 -8.95 -5.84
CA PRO A 133 21.17 -7.96 -6.18
C PRO A 133 22.06 -7.65 -4.96
N ALA A 134 23.33 -7.31 -5.18
CA ALA A 134 24.25 -6.98 -4.10
C ALA A 134 23.80 -5.78 -3.23
N LYS A 135 22.98 -4.90 -3.80
CA LYS A 135 22.37 -3.75 -3.10
C LYS A 135 21.08 -4.10 -2.36
N PHE A 136 20.62 -5.33 -2.42
CA PHE A 136 19.38 -5.74 -1.78
C PHE A 136 19.55 -5.82 -0.27
N ASP A 137 18.82 -5.00 0.45
CA ASP A 137 18.68 -5.10 1.89
C ASP A 137 17.59 -6.15 2.20
N PRO A 138 17.91 -7.26 2.89
CA PRO A 138 16.93 -8.30 3.21
C PRO A 138 15.81 -7.83 4.14
N ALA A 139 16.01 -6.71 4.88
CA ALA A 139 14.97 -6.10 5.70
C ALA A 139 13.93 -5.32 4.89
N PHE A 140 14.18 -5.10 3.60
CA PHE A 140 13.28 -4.34 2.73
C PHE A 140 13.07 -5.04 1.39
N HIS A 141 11.88 -4.89 0.84
CA HIS A 141 11.63 -5.32 -0.53
C HIS A 141 12.39 -4.46 -1.54
N LEU A 142 13.01 -5.14 -2.50
CA LEU A 142 13.55 -4.48 -3.68
C LEU A 142 12.41 -3.90 -4.51
N GLY A 143 12.59 -2.69 -5.01
CA GLY A 143 11.71 -2.13 -6.02
C GLY A 143 10.56 -1.29 -5.48
N VAL A 144 10.75 -0.67 -4.34
CA VAL A 144 9.85 0.35 -3.78
C VAL A 144 10.12 1.70 -4.42
N ILE A 145 9.08 2.40 -4.84
CA ILE A 145 9.24 3.74 -5.44
C ILE A 145 9.59 4.77 -4.36
N ILE A 146 8.72 4.97 -3.38
CA ILE A 146 8.92 5.93 -2.29
C ILE A 146 8.88 5.16 -0.97
N ARG A 147 9.94 5.29 -0.16
CA ARG A 147 10.02 4.68 1.16
C ARG A 147 10.38 5.72 2.22
N LEU A 148 9.50 5.89 3.19
CA LEU A 148 9.67 6.87 4.26
C LEU A 148 9.53 6.15 5.61
N ASP A 149 10.52 6.28 6.47
CA ASP A 149 10.60 5.60 7.75
C ASP A 149 10.81 6.59 8.89
N ASN A 150 10.04 6.45 9.97
CA ASN A 150 10.10 7.29 11.15
C ASN A 150 9.89 8.78 10.84
N VAL A 151 8.80 9.06 10.11
CA VAL A 151 8.46 10.45 9.73
C VAL A 151 7.19 10.89 10.44
N ARG A 152 7.28 12.03 11.11
CA ARG A 152 6.15 12.71 11.75
C ARG A 152 5.68 13.88 10.88
N GLU A 153 4.35 14.13 10.81
CA GLU A 153 3.75 15.18 9.97
C GLU A 153 4.14 15.00 8.49
N LEU A 154 3.74 13.86 7.93
CA LEU A 154 4.05 13.48 6.56
C LEU A 154 2.88 13.78 5.63
N THR A 155 3.16 14.33 4.45
CA THR A 155 2.20 14.45 3.36
C THR A 155 2.74 13.84 2.07
N VAL A 156 1.97 12.93 1.45
CA VAL A 156 2.21 12.44 0.07
C VAL A 156 0.93 12.67 -0.72
N ARG A 157 0.96 13.52 -1.75
CA ARG A 157 -0.28 13.91 -2.43
C ARG A 157 -0.13 14.15 -3.92
N GLY A 158 -1.14 13.73 -4.70
CA GLY A 158 -1.23 14.03 -6.14
C GLY A 158 -0.18 13.34 -6.98
N VAL A 159 0.42 12.24 -6.46
CA VAL A 159 1.47 11.50 -7.16
C VAL A 159 0.88 10.38 -8.02
N THR A 160 1.50 10.13 -9.16
CA THR A 160 1.30 8.89 -9.94
C THR A 160 2.50 7.99 -9.69
N LEU A 161 2.25 6.80 -9.15
CA LEU A 161 3.26 5.76 -8.93
C LEU A 161 3.15 4.75 -10.08
N ARG A 162 4.25 4.54 -10.80
CA ARG A 162 4.24 3.73 -12.02
C ARG A 162 5.22 2.57 -11.94
N ASN A 163 4.71 1.37 -12.21
CA ASN A 163 5.49 0.16 -12.47
C ASN A 163 6.60 -0.13 -11.43
N PRO A 164 6.30 -0.22 -10.12
CA PRO A 164 7.27 -0.70 -9.14
C PRO A 164 7.62 -2.17 -9.38
N THR A 165 8.71 -2.65 -8.81
CA THR A 165 8.93 -4.10 -8.72
C THR A 165 8.18 -4.70 -7.53
N THR A 166 8.01 -3.91 -6.46
CA THR A 166 7.20 -4.29 -5.29
C THR A 166 6.20 -3.19 -4.93
N TYR A 167 6.49 -2.29 -4.02
CA TYR A 167 5.51 -1.33 -3.51
C TYR A 167 5.61 0.05 -4.16
N GLY A 168 4.49 0.71 -4.34
CA GLY A 168 4.48 2.10 -4.76
C GLY A 168 4.96 3.04 -3.66
N LEU A 169 4.29 3.02 -2.52
CA LEU A 169 4.63 3.81 -1.34
C LEU A 169 4.74 2.90 -0.12
N GLN A 170 5.86 2.93 0.59
CA GLN A 170 6.07 2.22 1.85
C GLN A 170 6.30 3.22 2.97
N LEU A 171 5.53 3.11 4.04
CA LEU A 171 5.66 3.91 5.26
C LEU A 171 5.90 2.99 6.45
N THR A 172 6.92 3.28 7.24
CA THR A 172 7.22 2.59 8.50
C THR A 172 7.26 3.61 9.62
N ARG A 173 6.67 3.33 10.78
CA ARG A 173 6.68 4.24 11.94
C ARG A 173 6.25 5.68 11.62
N ALA A 174 5.41 5.86 10.61
CA ALA A 174 4.90 7.17 10.24
C ALA A 174 3.78 7.61 11.19
N SER A 175 3.78 8.89 11.58
CA SER A 175 2.75 9.44 12.46
C SER A 175 2.23 10.78 11.98
N TYR A 176 0.94 11.04 12.21
CA TYR A 176 0.26 12.24 11.72
C TYR A 176 0.46 12.42 10.22
N PHE A 177 0.18 11.35 9.45
CA PHE A 177 0.43 11.32 8.02
C PHE A 177 -0.85 11.45 7.19
N SER A 178 -0.69 12.01 6.00
CA SER A 178 -1.73 12.11 4.98
C SER A 178 -1.19 11.61 3.63
N VAL A 179 -1.84 10.59 3.09
CA VAL A 179 -1.59 10.08 1.72
C VAL A 179 -2.87 10.30 0.92
N GLY A 180 -2.81 11.03 -0.17
CA GLY A 180 -4.04 11.34 -0.90
C GLY A 180 -3.87 11.63 -2.38
N ASP A 181 -4.96 11.46 -3.13
CA ASP A 181 -5.00 11.74 -4.56
C ASP A 181 -3.92 10.94 -5.34
N VAL A 182 -3.72 9.66 -5.01
CA VAL A 182 -2.67 8.81 -5.60
C VAL A 182 -3.25 7.98 -6.75
N VAL A 183 -2.49 7.93 -7.84
CA VAL A 183 -2.78 7.06 -8.99
C VAL A 183 -1.75 5.94 -9.06
N PHE A 184 -2.22 4.69 -9.12
CA PHE A 184 -1.39 3.51 -9.34
C PHE A 184 -1.49 3.08 -10.81
N ASP A 185 -0.45 3.39 -11.58
CA ASP A 185 -0.36 3.10 -13.02
C ASP A 185 0.58 1.90 -13.24
N TYR A 186 0.13 0.71 -12.81
CA TYR A 186 0.90 -0.53 -12.89
C TYR A 186 0.50 -1.30 -14.14
N THR A 187 1.29 -1.19 -15.18
CA THR A 187 1.04 -1.77 -16.51
C THR A 187 2.05 -2.84 -16.90
N THR A 188 3.16 -2.93 -16.15
CA THR A 188 4.21 -3.92 -16.34
C THR A 188 4.64 -4.52 -15.00
N TRP A 189 5.25 -5.70 -15.03
CA TRP A 189 5.73 -6.43 -13.85
C TRP A 189 7.03 -7.18 -14.14
N ASN A 190 7.79 -7.49 -13.10
CA ASN A 190 9.07 -8.18 -13.25
C ASN A 190 9.37 -9.09 -12.03
N PRO A 191 9.23 -10.45 -12.16
CA PRO A 191 8.85 -11.16 -13.40
C PRO A 191 7.35 -11.41 -13.56
N ILE A 192 6.55 -11.32 -12.50
CA ILE A 192 5.10 -11.60 -12.49
C ILE A 192 4.32 -10.53 -11.74
N PRO A 193 3.02 -10.36 -12.02
CA PRO A 193 2.18 -9.38 -11.34
C PRO A 193 1.83 -9.85 -9.91
N LEU A 194 2.79 -9.79 -8.99
CA LEU A 194 2.65 -10.23 -7.60
C LEU A 194 3.51 -9.37 -6.67
N ASN A 195 3.08 -9.15 -5.44
CA ASN A 195 3.70 -8.27 -4.44
C ASN A 195 3.85 -6.82 -4.91
N MET A 196 2.89 -6.32 -5.68
CA MET A 196 2.91 -4.95 -6.19
C MET A 196 1.83 -4.15 -5.47
N ASP A 197 2.10 -3.83 -4.19
CA ASP A 197 1.18 -3.04 -3.36
C ASP A 197 1.12 -1.58 -3.80
N GLY A 198 0.02 -0.93 -3.48
CA GLY A 198 -0.12 0.51 -3.66
C GLY A 198 0.52 1.29 -2.52
N VAL A 199 -0.19 1.45 -1.40
CA VAL A 199 0.29 2.03 -0.15
C VAL A 199 0.50 0.92 0.86
N HIS A 200 1.74 0.74 1.31
CA HIS A 200 2.13 -0.27 2.28
C HIS A 200 2.57 0.40 3.59
N LEU A 201 1.80 0.18 4.66
CA LEU A 201 2.18 0.60 6.01
C LEU A 201 2.80 -0.59 6.73
N ASP A 202 4.02 -0.40 7.23
CA ASP A 202 4.63 -1.28 8.22
C ASP A 202 4.29 -0.84 9.65
N GLY A 203 4.71 -1.62 10.64
CA GLY A 203 4.43 -1.37 12.04
C GLY A 203 4.85 0.02 12.54
N GLY A 204 4.20 0.47 13.60
CA GLY A 204 4.42 1.75 14.25
C GLY A 204 3.73 2.94 13.56
N CYS A 205 2.96 2.71 12.50
CA CYS A 205 2.20 3.78 11.85
C CYS A 205 0.93 4.12 12.62
N HIS A 206 0.68 5.41 12.87
CA HIS A 206 -0.50 5.85 13.61
C HIS A 206 -0.96 7.27 13.29
N HIS A 207 -2.24 7.58 13.57
CA HIS A 207 -2.86 8.88 13.30
C HIS A 207 -2.71 9.26 11.83
N GLY A 208 -3.17 8.38 10.94
CA GLY A 208 -3.01 8.51 9.50
C GLY A 208 -4.32 8.58 8.72
N ARG A 209 -4.26 9.26 7.59
CA ARG A 209 -5.33 9.26 6.59
C ARG A 209 -4.79 8.89 5.23
N ILE A 210 -5.44 7.91 4.60
CA ILE A 210 -5.19 7.49 3.22
C ILE A 210 -6.48 7.74 2.44
N SER A 211 -6.43 8.54 1.35
CA SER A 211 -7.66 8.96 0.69
C SER A 211 -7.55 9.12 -0.82
N ASN A 212 -8.67 8.92 -1.52
CA ASN A 212 -8.81 9.14 -2.96
C ASN A 212 -7.72 8.41 -3.78
N LEU A 213 -7.69 7.09 -3.66
CA LEU A 213 -6.78 6.21 -4.38
C LEU A 213 -7.42 5.68 -5.66
N ARG A 214 -6.68 5.64 -6.76
CA ARG A 214 -7.18 5.17 -8.05
C ARG A 214 -6.16 4.32 -8.79
N GLY A 215 -6.64 3.35 -9.56
CA GLY A 215 -5.79 2.57 -10.46
C GLY A 215 -5.81 1.08 -10.18
N THR A 216 -4.74 0.41 -10.54
CA THR A 216 -4.61 -1.07 -10.45
C THR A 216 -3.34 -1.45 -9.72
N CYS A 217 -3.47 -2.38 -8.77
CA CYS A 217 -2.36 -3.01 -8.07
C CYS A 217 -2.45 -4.53 -8.19
N TYR A 218 -1.32 -5.21 -8.11
CA TYR A 218 -1.24 -6.68 -8.21
C TYR A 218 -0.83 -7.32 -6.87
N ASP A 219 -1.07 -6.61 -5.79
CA ASP A 219 -1.25 -7.07 -4.43
C ASP A 219 -2.21 -6.08 -3.74
N ASP A 220 -2.05 -5.78 -2.47
CA ASP A 220 -3.00 -4.95 -1.74
C ASP A 220 -2.88 -3.47 -2.13
N LEU A 221 -3.98 -2.83 -2.52
CA LEU A 221 -3.95 -1.40 -2.84
C LEU A 221 -3.61 -0.59 -1.59
N VAL A 222 -4.09 -1.02 -0.43
CA VAL A 222 -3.63 -0.56 0.88
C VAL A 222 -3.31 -1.77 1.74
N ALA A 223 -2.05 -1.90 2.18
CA ALA A 223 -1.61 -2.89 3.16
C ALA A 223 -1.35 -2.23 4.51
N LEU A 224 -2.01 -2.69 5.58
CA LEU A 224 -1.77 -2.31 6.97
C LEU A 224 -1.07 -3.48 7.65
N ASN A 225 0.26 -3.48 7.62
CA ASN A 225 1.13 -4.59 7.97
C ASN A 225 1.81 -4.34 9.31
N ALA A 226 1.15 -4.67 10.43
CA ALA A 226 1.74 -4.47 11.75
C ALA A 226 3.01 -5.33 11.95
N ASN A 227 3.00 -6.55 11.42
CA ASN A 227 4.18 -7.40 11.30
C ASN A 227 3.90 -8.55 10.31
N ASP A 228 4.62 -8.62 9.22
CA ASP A 228 4.50 -9.74 8.28
C ASP A 228 5.57 -10.82 8.48
N GLY A 229 6.60 -10.52 9.26
CA GLY A 229 7.68 -11.44 9.57
C GLY A 229 8.62 -11.74 8.41
N ILE A 230 8.52 -11.02 7.29
CA ILE A 230 9.33 -11.27 6.08
C ILE A 230 10.20 -10.07 5.73
N CYS A 231 9.60 -8.90 5.55
CA CYS A 231 10.26 -7.73 4.98
C CYS A 231 9.86 -6.45 5.71
N SER A 232 9.61 -6.55 6.99
CA SER A 232 9.34 -5.39 7.82
C SER A 232 10.59 -5.03 8.61
N ALA A 233 11.10 -3.84 8.39
CA ALA A 233 12.20 -3.31 9.20
C ALA A 233 11.76 -3.03 10.63
N TYR A 234 10.47 -2.93 10.88
CA TYR A 234 9.91 -2.64 12.18
C TYR A 234 8.56 -3.34 12.35
N GLU A 235 8.43 -4.12 13.41
CA GLU A 235 7.19 -4.72 13.87
C GLU A 235 6.60 -3.87 15.00
N GLY A 236 5.34 -3.52 14.90
CA GLY A 236 4.68 -2.71 15.92
C GLY A 236 3.21 -2.46 15.60
N PRO A 237 2.47 -1.80 16.51
CA PRO A 237 1.06 -1.54 16.31
C PRO A 237 0.80 -0.62 15.12
N ILE A 238 -0.38 -0.79 14.49
CA ILE A 238 -0.95 0.20 13.57
C ILE A 238 -2.28 0.65 14.16
N GLU A 239 -2.43 1.96 14.35
CA GLU A 239 -3.57 2.50 15.10
C GLU A 239 -4.07 3.82 14.50
N ASP A 240 -5.38 4.09 14.66
CA ASP A 240 -5.97 5.38 14.27
C ASP A 240 -5.71 5.73 12.80
N VAL A 241 -6.07 4.80 11.89
CA VAL A 241 -5.89 4.99 10.44
C VAL A 241 -7.24 4.99 9.73
N ASP A 242 -7.48 6.03 8.96
CA ASP A 242 -8.63 6.16 8.07
C ASP A 242 -8.22 5.86 6.62
N VAL A 243 -8.93 4.94 5.96
CA VAL A 243 -8.86 4.67 4.51
C VAL A 243 -10.18 5.10 3.88
N ASP A 244 -10.15 6.15 3.05
CA ASP A 244 -11.35 6.83 2.56
C ASP A 244 -11.29 7.09 1.05
N GLY A 245 -11.99 6.30 0.27
CA GLY A 245 -12.05 6.46 -1.18
C GLY A 245 -11.01 5.64 -1.93
N ILE A 246 -11.40 4.43 -2.35
CA ILE A 246 -10.68 3.57 -3.28
C ILE A 246 -11.55 3.39 -4.52
N TYR A 247 -10.99 3.72 -5.70
CA TYR A 247 -11.66 3.59 -6.98
C TYR A 247 -10.83 2.70 -7.92
N ALA A 248 -11.11 1.40 -7.87
CA ALA A 248 -10.33 0.39 -8.59
C ALA A 248 -11.26 -0.51 -9.41
N GLY A 249 -11.38 -0.26 -10.71
CA GLY A 249 -12.21 -1.11 -11.59
C GLY A 249 -11.73 -2.56 -11.65
N TYR A 250 -10.45 -2.79 -11.35
CA TYR A 250 -9.81 -4.09 -11.35
C TYR A 250 -8.55 -4.06 -10.47
N CYS A 251 -8.54 -4.83 -9.38
CA CYS A 251 -7.42 -4.85 -8.45
C CYS A 251 -7.33 -6.20 -7.70
N HIS A 252 -6.16 -6.51 -7.12
CA HIS A 252 -6.02 -7.70 -6.30
C HIS A 252 -6.88 -7.62 -5.04
N SER A 253 -6.58 -6.70 -4.15
CA SER A 253 -7.35 -6.43 -2.92
C SER A 253 -7.49 -4.93 -2.71
N ALA A 254 -8.57 -4.47 -2.10
CA ALA A 254 -8.65 -3.06 -1.71
C ALA A 254 -7.81 -2.79 -0.47
N VAL A 255 -8.09 -3.49 0.63
CA VAL A 255 -7.37 -3.32 1.89
C VAL A 255 -7.03 -4.68 2.50
N ARG A 256 -5.77 -4.86 2.89
CA ARG A 256 -5.34 -5.96 3.74
C ARG A 256 -4.89 -5.41 5.09
N ILE A 257 -5.35 -6.05 6.15
CA ILE A 257 -4.92 -5.80 7.52
C ILE A 257 -4.21 -7.06 7.99
N LEU A 258 -2.94 -6.96 8.37
CA LEU A 258 -2.12 -8.11 8.78
C LEU A 258 -1.54 -7.90 10.16
N SER A 259 -1.69 -8.92 10.99
CA SER A 259 -1.04 -9.03 12.28
C SER A 259 -0.59 -10.47 12.53
N ASN A 260 0.60 -10.62 13.11
CA ASN A 260 1.14 -11.85 13.67
C ASN A 260 1.52 -11.63 15.14
N GLY A 261 0.66 -10.88 15.88
CA GLY A 261 0.82 -10.56 17.30
C GLY A 261 0.82 -9.08 17.62
N ALA A 262 1.40 -8.22 16.75
CA ALA A 262 1.33 -6.78 16.94
C ALA A 262 -0.11 -6.27 16.66
N PRO A 263 -0.70 -5.43 17.53
CA PRO A 263 -2.11 -5.04 17.39
C PRO A 263 -2.35 -4.08 16.21
N VAL A 264 -3.50 -4.28 15.55
CA VAL A 264 -4.07 -3.31 14.60
C VAL A 264 -5.45 -2.91 15.10
N ARG A 265 -5.67 -1.62 15.34
CA ARG A 265 -6.92 -1.16 15.98
C ARG A 265 -7.32 0.26 15.61
N ARG A 266 -8.64 0.54 15.73
CA ARG A 266 -9.26 1.82 15.36
C ARG A 266 -8.99 2.17 13.90
N ILE A 267 -9.38 1.23 13.02
CA ILE A 267 -9.23 1.35 11.57
C ILE A 267 -10.60 1.59 10.94
N ASN A 268 -10.74 2.69 10.25
CA ASN A 268 -11.94 3.02 9.48
C ASN A 268 -11.66 2.89 7.99
N ILE A 269 -12.45 2.05 7.31
CA ILE A 269 -12.34 1.80 5.87
C ILE A 269 -13.69 2.15 5.24
N ARG A 270 -13.69 3.08 4.29
CA ARG A 270 -14.95 3.51 3.66
C ARG A 270 -14.77 3.96 2.21
N ASN A 271 -15.89 4.06 1.51
CA ASN A 271 -15.95 4.54 0.14
C ASN A 271 -15.07 3.72 -0.82
N ILE A 272 -15.16 2.38 -0.72
CA ILE A 272 -14.49 1.49 -1.68
C ILE A 272 -15.43 1.21 -2.84
N HIS A 273 -14.97 1.50 -4.06
CA HIS A 273 -15.71 1.21 -5.29
C HIS A 273 -14.82 0.40 -6.24
N GLY A 274 -15.22 -0.85 -6.52
CA GLY A 274 -14.46 -1.62 -7.50
C GLY A 274 -14.61 -3.12 -7.49
N GLY A 275 -13.77 -3.74 -8.33
CA GLY A 275 -13.68 -5.18 -8.51
C GLY A 275 -12.36 -5.73 -8.00
N PHE A 276 -12.41 -6.82 -7.20
CA PHE A 276 -11.25 -7.40 -6.56
C PHE A 276 -11.17 -8.90 -6.86
N PHE A 277 -9.99 -9.37 -7.29
CA PHE A 277 -9.84 -10.79 -7.60
C PHE A 277 -9.34 -11.61 -6.41
N ARG A 278 -9.04 -10.96 -5.29
CA ARG A 278 -8.83 -11.64 -4.02
C ARG A 278 -9.95 -11.26 -3.04
N TYR A 279 -9.81 -10.27 -2.20
CA TYR A 279 -10.85 -9.78 -1.30
C TYR A 279 -10.98 -8.26 -1.38
N GLY A 280 -12.12 -7.73 -1.04
CA GLY A 280 -12.27 -6.29 -0.83
C GLY A 280 -11.49 -5.87 0.42
N VAL A 281 -11.82 -6.47 1.57
CA VAL A 281 -11.09 -6.26 2.83
C VAL A 281 -10.72 -7.59 3.47
N GLY A 282 -9.42 -7.80 3.74
CA GLY A 282 -8.90 -8.98 4.41
C GLY A 282 -8.27 -8.65 5.78
N ILE A 283 -8.74 -9.31 6.84
CA ILE A 283 -8.14 -9.34 8.17
C ILE A 283 -7.37 -10.65 8.27
N THR A 284 -6.04 -10.59 8.25
CA THR A 284 -5.21 -11.75 7.91
C THR A 284 -4.11 -12.05 8.92
N HIS A 285 -3.73 -13.33 8.96
CA HIS A 285 -2.59 -13.87 9.68
C HIS A 285 -1.88 -14.89 8.79
N TYR A 286 -0.54 -14.91 8.76
CA TYR A 286 0.18 -15.73 7.78
C TYR A 286 1.02 -16.86 8.36
N PHE A 287 1.58 -16.73 9.54
CA PHE A 287 2.58 -17.68 10.05
C PHE A 287 2.06 -18.49 11.25
N LYS A 288 1.97 -19.82 11.07
CA LYS A 288 1.44 -20.73 12.09
C LYS A 288 2.25 -20.72 13.40
N GLU A 289 3.53 -20.43 13.30
CA GLU A 289 4.48 -20.37 14.43
C GLU A 289 4.46 -19.03 15.17
N ARG A 290 3.83 -18.01 14.59
CA ARG A 290 3.68 -16.69 15.21
C ARG A 290 2.43 -16.65 16.10
N PRO A 291 2.36 -15.74 17.09
CA PRO A 291 1.13 -15.47 17.85
C PRO A 291 -0.05 -15.16 16.94
N ASN A 292 -1.26 -15.36 17.43
CA ASN A 292 -2.47 -14.96 16.71
C ASN A 292 -2.43 -13.47 16.38
N GLY A 293 -3.01 -13.11 15.24
CA GLY A 293 -3.22 -11.72 14.86
C GLY A 293 -4.21 -11.05 15.82
N VAL A 294 -3.89 -9.82 16.24
CA VAL A 294 -4.67 -9.05 17.21
C VAL A 294 -5.28 -7.83 16.52
N PHE A 295 -6.61 -7.79 16.47
CA PHE A 295 -7.35 -6.74 15.80
C PHE A 295 -8.48 -6.22 16.70
N ASP A 296 -8.73 -4.91 16.68
CA ASP A 296 -9.88 -4.36 17.38
C ASP A 296 -10.37 -3.08 16.75
N ASP A 297 -11.69 -2.85 16.87
CA ASP A 297 -12.38 -1.66 16.37
C ASP A 297 -12.09 -1.41 14.88
N ILE A 298 -12.45 -2.39 14.06
CA ILE A 298 -12.35 -2.33 12.59
C ILE A 298 -13.75 -2.01 12.05
N CYS A 299 -13.86 -0.93 11.28
CA CYS A 299 -15.10 -0.50 10.64
C CYS A 299 -14.93 -0.47 9.12
N ILE A 300 -15.82 -1.18 8.40
CA ILE A 300 -15.88 -1.22 6.94
C ILE A 300 -17.27 -0.72 6.55
N ARG A 301 -17.36 0.38 5.82
CA ARG A 301 -18.67 0.96 5.50
C ARG A 301 -18.72 1.74 4.19
N ASP A 302 -19.94 1.95 3.70
CA ASP A 302 -20.19 2.76 2.50
C ASP A 302 -19.43 2.25 1.27
N CYS A 303 -19.44 0.93 1.03
CA CYS A 303 -18.66 0.29 -0.02
C CYS A 303 -19.55 -0.31 -1.11
N HIS A 304 -19.09 -0.25 -2.35
CA HIS A 304 -19.67 -0.96 -3.49
C HIS A 304 -18.59 -1.83 -4.13
N MET A 305 -18.61 -3.11 -3.83
CA MET A 305 -17.52 -4.04 -4.19
C MET A 305 -18.08 -5.28 -4.87
N SER A 306 -17.29 -5.84 -5.79
CA SER A 306 -17.59 -7.11 -6.43
C SER A 306 -16.33 -7.96 -6.61
N CYS A 307 -16.50 -9.25 -6.93
CA CYS A 307 -15.39 -10.09 -7.33
C CYS A 307 -15.12 -9.94 -8.83
N VAL A 308 -13.84 -10.02 -9.21
CA VAL A 308 -13.39 -10.08 -10.61
C VAL A 308 -12.44 -11.26 -10.78
N ARG A 309 -12.16 -11.67 -12.03
CA ARG A 309 -11.18 -12.71 -12.30
C ARG A 309 -9.77 -12.14 -12.32
N PRO A 310 -8.75 -12.86 -11.80
CA PRO A 310 -7.36 -12.42 -11.91
C PRO A 310 -6.90 -12.36 -13.37
N PRO A 311 -5.86 -11.59 -13.71
CA PRO A 311 -5.26 -11.59 -15.02
C PRO A 311 -4.66 -12.97 -15.34
N LYS A 312 -4.52 -13.30 -16.63
CA LYS A 312 -3.98 -14.60 -17.06
C LYS A 312 -2.55 -14.83 -16.59
N GLU A 313 -1.80 -13.76 -16.45
CA GLU A 313 -0.40 -13.74 -16.01
C GLU A 313 -0.24 -13.89 -14.49
N TYR A 314 -1.35 -13.75 -13.74
CA TYR A 314 -1.32 -13.93 -12.30
C TYR A 314 -1.05 -15.40 -11.94
N PRO A 315 -0.18 -15.71 -10.95
CA PRO A 315 0.18 -17.10 -10.65
C PRO A 315 -1.04 -17.96 -10.35
N ALA A 316 -1.19 -19.08 -11.08
CA ALA A 316 -2.34 -19.97 -10.96
C ALA A 316 -2.57 -20.46 -9.52
N ALA A 317 -1.50 -20.73 -8.77
CA ALA A 317 -1.57 -21.12 -7.37
C ALA A 317 -2.28 -20.08 -6.47
N TRP A 318 -2.34 -18.83 -6.89
CA TRP A 318 -2.99 -17.73 -6.18
C TRP A 318 -4.32 -17.32 -6.82
N GLY A 319 -4.42 -17.42 -8.14
CA GLY A 319 -5.58 -16.99 -8.92
C GLY A 319 -6.75 -17.99 -8.93
N THR A 320 -6.52 -19.26 -8.54
CA THR A 320 -7.58 -20.30 -8.50
C THR A 320 -8.38 -20.30 -7.21
N ARG A 321 -7.91 -19.64 -6.15
CA ARG A 321 -8.64 -19.55 -4.89
C ARG A 321 -9.74 -18.50 -4.98
N GLU A 322 -10.91 -18.89 -4.53
CA GLU A 322 -12.03 -17.99 -4.35
C GLU A 322 -11.98 -17.42 -2.93
N TRP A 323 -11.99 -16.10 -2.79
CA TRP A 323 -11.87 -15.41 -1.51
C TRP A 323 -13.16 -14.68 -1.18
N PRO A 324 -13.58 -14.62 0.08
CA PRO A 324 -14.69 -13.76 0.52
C PRO A 324 -14.42 -12.29 0.25
N LEU A 325 -15.47 -11.49 0.13
CA LEU A 325 -15.31 -10.06 -0.08
C LEU A 325 -14.79 -9.35 1.18
N VAL A 326 -15.33 -9.70 2.35
CA VAL A 326 -14.80 -9.35 3.67
C VAL A 326 -14.36 -10.64 4.37
N TYR A 327 -13.10 -10.74 4.66
CA TYR A 327 -12.47 -11.99 5.09
C TYR A 327 -11.73 -11.86 6.40
N VAL A 328 -12.05 -12.71 7.39
CA VAL A 328 -11.30 -12.88 8.63
C VAL A 328 -10.62 -14.25 8.59
N SER A 329 -9.31 -14.26 8.43
CA SER A 329 -8.53 -15.49 8.26
C SER A 329 -8.34 -16.27 9.57
N ASN A 330 -7.99 -17.55 9.45
CA ASN A 330 -7.58 -18.36 10.58
C ASN A 330 -6.55 -17.66 11.47
N ARG A 331 -6.65 -17.88 12.79
CA ARG A 331 -5.76 -17.30 13.80
C ARG A 331 -5.78 -15.77 13.90
N SER A 332 -6.88 -15.17 13.50
CA SER A 332 -7.16 -13.76 13.70
C SER A 332 -8.13 -13.60 14.87
N ASP A 333 -7.70 -12.91 15.92
CA ASP A 333 -8.53 -12.56 17.07
C ASP A 333 -8.99 -11.12 16.97
N VAL A 334 -10.28 -10.94 16.70
CA VAL A 334 -10.89 -9.63 16.43
C VAL A 334 -11.82 -9.27 17.60
N GLY A 335 -11.61 -8.09 18.21
CA GLY A 335 -12.50 -7.56 19.21
C GLY A 335 -13.84 -7.14 18.61
N THR A 336 -13.84 -6.06 17.85
CA THR A 336 -15.04 -5.50 17.21
C THR A 336 -14.82 -5.37 15.71
N LEU A 337 -15.74 -5.93 14.92
CA LEU A 337 -15.82 -5.76 13.46
C LEU A 337 -17.21 -5.25 13.08
N ARG A 338 -17.25 -4.12 12.38
CA ARG A 338 -18.47 -3.56 11.80
C ARG A 338 -18.39 -3.57 10.29
N VAL A 339 -19.44 -4.07 9.63
CA VAL A 339 -19.61 -4.10 8.18
C VAL A 339 -20.97 -3.45 7.90
N GLU A 340 -20.96 -2.22 7.40
CA GLU A 340 -22.16 -1.40 7.31
C GLU A 340 -22.32 -0.78 5.92
N ASN A 341 -23.52 -0.75 5.37
CA ASN A 341 -23.84 -0.17 4.07
C ASN A 341 -22.88 -0.67 2.97
N VAL A 342 -22.74 -1.99 2.86
CA VAL A 342 -21.92 -2.63 1.82
C VAL A 342 -22.82 -3.21 0.75
N THR A 343 -22.67 -2.73 -0.47
CA THR A 343 -23.31 -3.27 -1.66
C THR A 343 -22.36 -4.22 -2.38
N ARG A 344 -22.84 -5.43 -2.68
CA ARG A 344 -22.17 -6.40 -3.55
C ARG A 344 -23.06 -6.77 -4.71
N GLU A 345 -22.59 -6.52 -5.92
CA GLU A 345 -23.24 -6.99 -7.13
C GLU A 345 -22.35 -8.04 -7.80
N GLU A 346 -22.75 -9.32 -7.73
CA GLU A 346 -21.91 -10.43 -8.18
C GLU A 346 -22.36 -10.91 -9.56
N SER A 347 -21.46 -10.74 -10.54
CA SER A 347 -21.68 -11.16 -11.93
C SER A 347 -20.66 -12.18 -12.42
N VAL A 348 -19.66 -12.53 -11.60
CA VAL A 348 -18.65 -13.54 -11.90
C VAL A 348 -19.05 -14.82 -11.17
N ASP A 349 -19.09 -15.96 -11.91
CA ASP A 349 -19.34 -17.28 -11.34
C ASP A 349 -18.29 -17.63 -10.28
N ARG A 350 -18.49 -17.15 -9.08
CA ARG A 350 -17.68 -17.38 -7.89
C ARG A 350 -18.60 -17.60 -6.69
N ARG A 351 -18.21 -18.55 -5.86
CA ARG A 351 -19.01 -18.98 -4.70
C ARG A 351 -18.62 -18.37 -3.35
N PRO A 352 -17.57 -17.52 -3.23
CA PRO A 352 -17.19 -17.06 -1.90
C PRO A 352 -18.26 -16.18 -1.29
N PRO A 353 -18.52 -16.34 0.02
CA PRO A 353 -19.49 -15.52 0.74
C PRO A 353 -19.09 -14.06 0.74
N THR A 354 -20.04 -13.18 1.09
CA THR A 354 -19.73 -11.76 1.24
C THR A 354 -18.88 -11.53 2.49
N VAL A 355 -19.29 -12.05 3.63
CA VAL A 355 -18.51 -11.97 4.88
C VAL A 355 -18.16 -13.37 5.36
N CYS A 356 -16.89 -13.61 5.67
CA CYS A 356 -16.46 -14.87 6.20
C CYS A 356 -15.54 -14.73 7.41
N VAL A 357 -15.78 -15.59 8.43
CA VAL A 357 -14.90 -15.79 9.59
C VAL A 357 -14.44 -17.25 9.57
N ASP A 358 -13.16 -17.46 9.31
CA ASP A 358 -12.54 -18.79 9.19
C ASP A 358 -12.65 -19.64 10.49
N PRO A 359 -12.57 -20.99 10.41
CA PRO A 359 -12.81 -21.89 11.54
C PRO A 359 -11.92 -21.66 12.78
N GLN A 360 -10.71 -21.18 12.60
CA GLN A 360 -9.76 -20.89 13.69
C GLN A 360 -9.63 -19.38 13.99
N ALA A 361 -10.56 -18.58 13.48
CA ALA A 361 -10.66 -17.17 13.80
C ALA A 361 -11.68 -16.93 14.90
N SER A 362 -11.53 -15.80 15.60
CA SER A 362 -12.51 -15.32 16.55
C SER A 362 -12.89 -13.86 16.30
N VAL A 363 -14.18 -13.55 16.42
CA VAL A 363 -14.71 -12.19 16.41
C VAL A 363 -15.61 -12.04 17.64
N ARG A 364 -15.28 -11.14 18.57
CA ARG A 364 -16.05 -10.96 19.79
C ARG A 364 -17.41 -10.33 19.50
N HIS A 365 -17.40 -9.23 18.74
CA HIS A 365 -18.59 -8.50 18.35
C HIS A 365 -18.57 -8.29 16.84
N LEU A 366 -19.47 -8.95 16.12
CA LEU A 366 -19.67 -8.79 14.67
C LEU A 366 -20.99 -8.07 14.42
N THR A 367 -20.92 -6.88 13.87
CA THR A 367 -22.10 -6.13 13.42
C THR A 367 -22.11 -6.07 11.90
N VAL A 368 -23.22 -6.48 11.29
CA VAL A 368 -23.46 -6.39 9.85
C VAL A 368 -24.80 -5.68 9.65
N ARG A 369 -24.77 -4.50 9.03
CA ARG A 369 -25.96 -3.65 8.88
C ARG A 369 -26.12 -3.09 7.49
N ASP A 370 -27.37 -2.95 7.06
CA ASP A 370 -27.78 -2.20 5.86
C ASP A 370 -27.01 -2.63 4.60
N CYS A 371 -26.67 -3.92 4.51
CA CYS A 371 -25.95 -4.47 3.36
C CYS A 371 -26.93 -4.86 2.25
N HIS A 372 -26.50 -4.73 1.00
CA HIS A 372 -27.29 -5.13 -0.16
C HIS A 372 -26.45 -6.07 -1.06
N VAL A 373 -26.95 -7.28 -1.31
CA VAL A 373 -26.26 -8.27 -2.15
C VAL A 373 -27.19 -8.70 -3.28
N VAL A 374 -26.72 -8.56 -4.51
CA VAL A 374 -27.40 -8.97 -5.72
C VAL A 374 -26.60 -10.08 -6.40
N ASN A 375 -27.15 -11.28 -6.44
CA ASN A 375 -26.57 -12.40 -7.19
C ASN A 375 -27.10 -12.42 -8.64
N ARG A 376 -26.19 -12.30 -9.60
CA ARG A 376 -26.49 -12.45 -11.04
C ARG A 376 -25.90 -13.72 -11.63
N CYS A 377 -25.27 -14.58 -10.81
CA CYS A 377 -24.64 -15.82 -11.24
C CYS A 377 -25.57 -17.01 -11.11
N ALA A 378 -25.32 -18.07 -11.86
CA ALA A 378 -26.11 -19.30 -11.79
C ALA A 378 -25.95 -20.03 -10.45
N GLU A 379 -24.80 -19.88 -9.79
CA GLU A 379 -24.50 -20.52 -8.52
C GLU A 379 -25.09 -19.77 -7.31
N PRO A 380 -25.45 -20.49 -6.24
CA PRO A 380 -25.90 -19.87 -5.00
C PRO A 380 -24.81 -18.98 -4.39
N LEU A 381 -25.19 -17.82 -3.84
CA LEU A 381 -24.31 -16.88 -3.16
C LEU A 381 -24.70 -16.75 -1.69
N ALA A 382 -23.80 -17.14 -0.78
CA ALA A 382 -24.01 -16.91 0.65
C ALA A 382 -23.58 -15.49 1.06
N PHE A 383 -24.37 -14.85 1.90
CA PHE A 383 -23.99 -13.57 2.49
C PHE A 383 -22.99 -13.78 3.64
N LEU A 384 -23.31 -14.65 4.60
CA LEU A 384 -22.45 -14.98 5.74
C LEU A 384 -21.94 -16.42 5.66
N CYS A 385 -20.66 -16.63 6.05
CA CYS A 385 -20.09 -17.93 6.34
C CYS A 385 -19.26 -17.77 7.62
N LEU A 386 -19.73 -18.34 8.74
CA LEU A 386 -19.20 -18.10 10.08
C LEU A 386 -18.84 -19.42 10.77
N PRO A 387 -17.95 -20.25 10.21
CA PRO A 387 -17.48 -21.47 10.89
C PRO A 387 -16.57 -21.17 12.10
N GLY A 388 -16.02 -19.95 12.19
CA GLY A 388 -15.22 -19.47 13.31
C GLY A 388 -16.07 -19.08 14.51
N LYS A 389 -15.39 -18.69 15.58
CA LYS A 389 -16.06 -18.29 16.82
C LYS A 389 -16.55 -16.84 16.73
N VAL A 390 -17.86 -16.63 16.72
CA VAL A 390 -18.49 -15.30 16.84
C VAL A 390 -19.17 -15.20 18.20
N GLY A 391 -18.79 -14.23 19.02
CA GLY A 391 -19.34 -14.05 20.37
C GLY A 391 -20.74 -13.46 20.33
N GLU A 392 -20.85 -12.29 19.73
CA GLU A 392 -22.14 -11.59 19.49
C GLU A 392 -22.26 -11.26 18.01
N LEU A 393 -23.40 -11.58 17.40
CA LEU A 393 -23.75 -11.25 16.04
C LEU A 393 -24.97 -10.36 16.00
N VAL A 394 -24.80 -9.15 15.47
CA VAL A 394 -25.92 -8.28 15.07
C VAL A 394 -25.99 -8.28 13.55
N CYS A 395 -27.10 -8.74 12.98
CA CYS A 395 -27.32 -8.73 11.53
C CYS A 395 -28.71 -8.17 11.26
N GLU A 396 -28.79 -6.96 10.69
CA GLU A 396 -30.04 -6.26 10.46
C GLU A 396 -30.00 -5.39 9.19
N GLY A 397 -31.15 -5.05 8.64
CA GLY A 397 -31.28 -4.19 7.46
C GLY A 397 -30.67 -4.77 6.16
N THR A 398 -30.27 -6.04 6.13
CA THR A 398 -29.63 -6.65 4.96
C THR A 398 -30.68 -7.12 3.93
N VAL A 399 -30.49 -6.71 2.68
CA VAL A 399 -31.32 -7.10 1.53
C VAL A 399 -30.53 -8.07 0.63
N LEU A 400 -31.16 -9.21 0.33
CA LEU A 400 -30.58 -10.26 -0.54
C LEU A 400 -31.45 -10.46 -1.75
N GLU A 401 -30.95 -10.25 -2.93
CA GLU A 401 -31.66 -10.37 -4.19
C GLU A 401 -30.98 -11.37 -5.14
N SER A 402 -31.81 -12.04 -5.93
CA SER A 402 -31.31 -12.89 -7.04
C SER A 402 -31.95 -12.37 -8.33
N ALA A 403 -31.10 -12.14 -9.34
CA ALA A 403 -31.60 -11.76 -10.65
C ALA A 403 -32.41 -12.91 -11.29
N PRO A 404 -33.29 -12.66 -12.25
CA PRO A 404 -34.01 -13.70 -12.96
C PRO A 404 -33.06 -14.73 -13.56
N GLY A 405 -33.28 -16.02 -13.22
CA GLY A 405 -32.43 -17.13 -13.68
C GLY A 405 -31.11 -17.33 -12.91
N ALA A 406 -30.80 -16.47 -11.95
CA ALA A 406 -29.65 -16.64 -11.08
C ALA A 406 -29.92 -17.65 -9.95
N GLY A 407 -28.83 -18.17 -9.36
CA GLY A 407 -28.91 -18.98 -8.15
C GLY A 407 -29.38 -18.16 -6.94
N PRO A 408 -29.88 -18.84 -5.88
CA PRO A 408 -30.40 -18.14 -4.72
C PRO A 408 -29.30 -17.38 -3.97
N CYS A 409 -29.65 -16.18 -3.48
CA CYS A 409 -28.88 -15.50 -2.48
C CYS A 409 -29.37 -15.93 -1.09
N VAL A 410 -28.49 -16.50 -0.26
CA VAL A 410 -28.86 -17.04 1.05
C VAL A 410 -28.16 -16.30 2.17
N MET A 411 -28.87 -16.12 3.29
CA MET A 411 -28.35 -15.32 4.43
C MET A 411 -27.09 -15.94 5.02
N ARG A 412 -27.08 -17.26 5.23
CA ARG A 412 -25.94 -17.95 5.86
C ARG A 412 -25.75 -19.35 5.31
N ASP A 413 -24.50 -19.70 5.00
CA ASP A 413 -24.10 -21.07 4.70
C ASP A 413 -22.69 -21.34 5.22
N ASP A 414 -22.58 -22.06 6.34
CA ASP A 414 -21.32 -22.39 7.01
C ASP A 414 -20.64 -23.62 6.37
N ARG A 415 -21.27 -24.25 5.38
CA ARG A 415 -20.75 -25.44 4.67
C ARG A 415 -19.86 -25.08 3.51
N VAL A 416 -19.76 -23.81 3.14
CA VAL A 416 -18.90 -23.38 2.02
C VAL A 416 -17.46 -23.78 2.34
N PRO A 417 -16.91 -24.84 1.68
CA PRO A 417 -15.59 -25.30 2.00
C PRO A 417 -14.59 -24.28 1.44
N PHE A 418 -13.87 -23.59 2.31
CA PHE A 418 -12.60 -22.96 1.91
C PHE A 418 -11.65 -24.09 1.50
N ARG A 419 -11.65 -24.45 0.24
CA ARG A 419 -10.65 -25.37 -0.28
C ARG A 419 -9.29 -24.70 -0.17
N LYS A 420 -8.48 -25.29 0.72
CA LYS A 420 -7.06 -24.95 0.89
C LYS A 420 -6.28 -25.15 -0.39
#